data_74e4e336d9fe20f6e6f8896374d86819
#
_entry.id   74e4e336d9fe20f6e6f8896374d86819
#
_cell.length_a   1.000
_cell.length_b   1.000
_cell.length_c   1.000
_cell.angle_alpha   90.00
_cell.angle_beta   90.00
_cell.angle_gamma   90.00
#
_symmetry.space_group_name_H-M   'P 1'
#
loop_
_entity.id
_entity.type
_entity.pdbx_description
1 polymer ?
#
loop_
_entity_poly.entity_id
_entity_poly.type
_entity_poly.pdbx_seq_one_letter_code
_entity_poly.pdbx_strand_id
1 'polypeptide(L)'
;PVDSPRESLLRLLLVAGGLPEPEVQCAVITAQGIRHADLGYRDARLLIEYQGDDHRISRKRWLEDLTRRQLFEDAGYRVIELGADDLVNELALVERIRRALQGRSFSA
;
A
#
# COMPACT_ATOMS: atom_id res chain seq x y z
N PRO A 1 2.18 -14.98 9.45
CA PRO A 1 1.13 -14.08 9.91
C PRO A 1 0.00 -14.04 8.94
N VAL A 2 -1.16 -13.93 9.50
CA VAL A 2 -2.39 -13.93 8.72
C VAL A 2 -2.72 -12.49 8.33
N ASP A 3 -3.18 -12.30 7.09
CA ASP A 3 -3.62 -11.00 6.65
C ASP A 3 -4.76 -10.52 7.54
N SER A 4 -4.83 -9.22 7.77
CA SER A 4 -5.98 -8.66 8.40
C SER A 4 -7.18 -8.81 7.45
N PRO A 5 -8.42 -8.90 7.98
CA PRO A 5 -9.60 -8.99 7.11
C PRO A 5 -9.70 -7.83 6.12
N ARG A 6 -9.22 -6.65 6.50
CA ARG A 6 -9.28 -5.48 5.62
C ARG A 6 -8.25 -5.56 4.51
N GLU A 7 -7.07 -6.12 4.78
CA GLU A 7 -6.09 -6.35 3.74
C GLU A 7 -6.62 -7.34 2.70
N SER A 8 -7.27 -8.41 3.17
CA SER A 8 -7.87 -9.38 2.28
C SER A 8 -8.98 -8.77 1.44
N LEU A 9 -9.82 -7.94 2.05
CA LEU A 9 -10.88 -7.24 1.33
C LEU A 9 -10.30 -6.32 0.27
N LEU A 10 -9.30 -5.54 0.63
CA LEU A 10 -8.66 -4.62 -0.30
C LEU A 10 -8.07 -5.37 -1.49
N ARG A 11 -7.38 -6.46 -1.25
CA ARG A 11 -6.82 -7.29 -2.31
C ARG A 11 -7.91 -7.77 -3.26
N LEU A 12 -9.02 -8.27 -2.70
CA LEU A 12 -10.13 -8.77 -3.50
C LEU A 12 -10.77 -7.66 -4.33
N LEU A 13 -10.91 -6.46 -3.76
CA LEU A 13 -11.47 -5.33 -4.48
C LEU A 13 -10.62 -4.95 -5.69
N LEU A 14 -9.31 -4.96 -5.54
CA LEU A 14 -8.41 -4.61 -6.64
C LEU A 14 -8.50 -5.65 -7.75
N VAL A 15 -8.49 -6.93 -7.41
CA VAL A 15 -8.59 -8.00 -8.38
C VAL A 15 -9.95 -7.99 -9.07
N ALA A 16 -11.03 -7.79 -8.31
CA ALA A 16 -12.38 -7.72 -8.88
C ALA A 16 -12.52 -6.52 -9.82
N GLY A 17 -11.76 -5.46 -9.59
CA GLY A 17 -11.74 -4.28 -10.46
C GLY A 17 -10.89 -4.44 -11.71
N GLY A 18 -10.32 -5.62 -11.93
CA GLY A 18 -9.54 -5.91 -13.12
C GLY A 18 -8.05 -5.60 -12.99
N LEU A 19 -7.58 -5.29 -11.81
CA LEU A 19 -6.16 -5.03 -11.60
C LEU A 19 -5.41 -6.34 -11.33
N PRO A 20 -4.09 -6.36 -11.57
CA PRO A 20 -3.30 -7.54 -11.23
C PRO A 20 -3.39 -7.84 -9.74
N GLU A 21 -3.14 -9.08 -9.37
CA GLU A 21 -3.13 -9.46 -7.97
C GLU A 21 -1.89 -8.89 -7.29
N PRO A 22 -2.07 -8.08 -6.22
CA PRO A 22 -0.92 -7.54 -5.51
C PRO A 22 -0.26 -8.61 -4.64
N GLU A 23 1.00 -8.40 -4.35
CA GLU A 23 1.73 -9.25 -3.42
C GLU A 23 1.34 -8.84 -2.00
N VAL A 24 0.91 -9.82 -1.19
CA VAL A 24 0.52 -9.57 0.19
C VAL A 24 1.76 -9.55 1.06
N GLN A 25 1.82 -8.62 2.02
CA GLN A 25 2.99 -8.45 2.90
C GLN A 25 4.27 -8.37 2.06
N CYS A 26 4.27 -7.42 1.15
CA CYS A 26 5.34 -7.24 0.18
C CYS A 26 6.64 -6.83 0.87
N ALA A 27 7.65 -7.68 0.80
CA ALA A 27 8.93 -7.43 1.45
C ALA A 27 9.78 -6.48 0.62
N VAL A 28 10.31 -5.46 1.28
CA VAL A 28 11.15 -4.45 0.65
C VAL A 28 12.46 -4.34 1.44
N ILE A 29 13.57 -4.36 0.75
CA ILE A 29 14.87 -4.17 1.38
C ILE A 29 15.08 -2.66 1.52
N THR A 30 15.15 -2.19 2.75
CA THR A 30 15.35 -0.78 3.05
C THR A 30 16.71 -0.56 3.69
N ALA A 31 17.07 0.70 3.89
CA ALA A 31 18.31 1.06 4.55
C ALA A 31 18.39 0.54 6.00
N GLN A 32 17.25 0.20 6.59
CA GLN A 32 17.19 -0.34 7.94
C GLN A 32 16.71 -1.80 7.96
N GLY A 33 17.01 -2.54 6.90
CA GLY A 33 16.63 -3.93 6.80
C GLY A 33 15.31 -4.13 6.08
N ILE A 34 14.84 -5.37 6.10
CA ILE A 34 13.61 -5.73 5.41
C ILE A 34 12.38 -5.20 6.15
N ARG A 35 11.49 -4.58 5.40
CA ARG A 35 10.19 -4.13 5.91
C ARG A 35 9.10 -4.65 4.98
N HIS A 36 7.92 -4.87 5.52
CA HIS A 36 6.80 -5.41 4.75
C HIS A 36 5.70 -4.38 4.60
N ALA A 37 5.28 -4.14 3.36
CA ALA A 37 4.11 -3.32 3.09
C ALA A 37 2.89 -4.23 3.02
N ASP A 38 1.72 -3.71 3.36
CA ASP A 38 0.49 -4.52 3.37
C ASP A 38 0.25 -5.19 2.02
N LEU A 39 0.30 -4.41 0.95
CA LEU A 39 0.19 -4.91 -0.41
C LEU A 39 1.23 -4.21 -1.29
N GLY A 40 1.65 -4.87 -2.36
CA GLY A 40 2.60 -4.26 -3.27
C GLY A 40 2.52 -4.80 -4.67
N TYR A 41 2.85 -3.94 -5.61
CA TYR A 41 3.08 -4.29 -7.00
C TYR A 41 4.56 -4.04 -7.27
N ARG A 42 5.35 -5.08 -7.07
CA ARG A 42 6.80 -4.97 -7.10
C ARG A 42 7.34 -4.43 -8.42
N ASP A 43 6.80 -4.92 -9.52
CA ASP A 43 7.26 -4.49 -10.85
C ASP A 43 6.98 -3.01 -11.11
N ALA A 44 5.90 -2.50 -10.55
CA ALA A 44 5.54 -1.08 -10.69
C ALA A 44 6.14 -0.22 -9.60
N ARG A 45 6.84 -0.83 -8.64
CA ARG A 45 7.41 -0.13 -7.49
C ARG A 45 6.36 0.67 -6.74
N LEU A 46 5.22 0.06 -6.54
CA LEU A 46 4.08 0.67 -5.87
C LEU A 46 3.71 -0.16 -4.65
N LEU A 47 3.62 0.50 -3.50
CA LEU A 47 3.19 -0.14 -2.26
C LEU A 47 1.89 0.49 -1.80
N ILE A 48 1.04 -0.32 -1.19
CA ILE A 48 -0.23 0.12 -0.64
C ILE A 48 -0.25 -0.24 0.83
N GLU A 49 -0.48 0.76 1.66
CA GLU A 49 -0.59 0.58 3.10
C GLU A 49 -1.98 0.96 3.55
N TYR A 50 -2.60 0.13 4.37
CA TYR A 50 -3.91 0.41 4.92
C TYR A 50 -3.79 0.95 6.33
N GLN A 51 -4.31 2.14 6.57
CA GLN A 51 -4.36 2.73 7.90
C GLN A 51 -5.66 2.30 8.57
N GLY A 52 -5.53 1.68 9.72
CA GLY A 52 -6.71 1.24 10.45
C GLY A 52 -7.54 2.40 10.98
N ASP A 53 -8.67 2.05 11.62
CA ASP A 53 -9.63 3.03 12.13
C ASP A 53 -9.22 3.63 13.48
N ASP A 54 -8.01 3.39 13.93
CA ASP A 54 -7.56 3.91 15.20
C ASP A 54 -7.22 5.40 15.05
N HIS A 55 -8.12 6.24 15.52
CA HIS A 55 -7.94 7.69 15.47
C HIS A 55 -7.00 8.21 16.55
N ARG A 56 -6.57 7.34 17.45
CA ARG A 56 -5.65 7.73 18.51
C ARG A 56 -4.23 7.51 18.06
N ILE A 57 -3.74 8.44 17.30
CA ILE A 57 -2.36 8.37 16.82
C ILE A 57 -1.48 9.10 17.84
N SER A 58 -0.61 8.35 18.50
CA SER A 58 0.40 8.95 19.36
C SER A 58 1.48 9.58 18.49
N ARG A 59 2.19 10.57 19.06
CA ARG A 59 3.31 11.18 18.37
C ARG A 59 4.36 10.13 17.97
N LYS A 60 4.63 9.19 18.86
CA LYS A 60 5.58 8.12 18.59
C LYS A 60 5.17 7.31 17.36
N ARG A 61 3.90 6.91 17.31
CA ARG A 61 3.40 6.12 16.18
C ARG A 61 3.44 6.91 14.88
N TRP A 62 3.08 8.19 14.96
CA TRP A 62 3.15 9.05 13.78
C TRP A 62 4.57 9.13 13.23
N LEU A 63 5.57 9.28 14.10
CA LEU A 63 6.97 9.32 13.69
C LEU A 63 7.43 7.99 13.10
N GLU A 64 6.99 6.87 13.67
CA GLU A 64 7.31 5.56 13.15
C GLU A 64 6.74 5.35 11.74
N ASP A 65 5.49 5.77 11.53
CA ASP A 65 4.85 5.65 10.23
C ASP A 65 5.55 6.54 9.20
N LEU A 66 5.93 7.74 9.59
CA LEU A 66 6.65 8.65 8.70
C LEU A 66 8.01 8.06 8.31
N THR A 67 8.73 7.51 9.27
CA THR A 67 10.03 6.89 9.03
C THR A 67 9.88 5.69 8.09
N ARG A 68 8.87 4.86 8.33
CA ARG A 68 8.58 3.69 7.50
C ARG A 68 8.32 4.09 6.06
N ARG A 69 7.52 5.12 5.85
CA ARG A 69 7.23 5.61 4.51
C ARG A 69 8.49 6.12 3.82
N GLN A 70 9.32 6.86 4.55
CA GLN A 70 10.57 7.37 4.00
C GLN A 70 11.50 6.23 3.59
N LEU A 71 11.56 5.17 4.39
CA LEU A 71 12.38 4.01 4.06
C LEU A 71 11.94 3.37 2.75
N PHE A 72 10.63 3.24 2.55
CA PHE A 72 10.11 2.70 1.30
C PHE A 72 10.40 3.61 0.12
N GLU A 73 10.21 4.91 0.30
CA GLU A 73 10.45 5.88 -0.77
C GLU A 73 11.93 5.92 -1.15
N ASP A 74 12.82 5.88 -0.16
CA ASP A 74 14.25 5.85 -0.41
C ASP A 74 14.67 4.56 -1.10
N ALA A 75 13.93 3.48 -0.92
CA ALA A 75 14.18 2.23 -1.60
C ALA A 75 13.62 2.22 -3.03
N GLY A 76 13.03 3.33 -3.48
CA GLY A 76 12.55 3.49 -4.83
C GLY A 76 11.08 3.17 -5.04
N TYR A 77 10.29 3.10 -3.97
CA TYR A 77 8.88 2.75 -4.06
C TYR A 77 8.00 3.95 -3.79
N ARG A 78 6.90 4.04 -4.50
CA ARG A 78 5.82 4.96 -4.17
C ARG A 78 4.89 4.29 -3.17
N VAL A 79 4.45 5.03 -2.17
CA VAL A 79 3.54 4.51 -1.15
C VAL A 79 2.20 5.23 -1.26
N ILE A 80 1.13 4.45 -1.37
CA ILE A 80 -0.23 4.99 -1.30
C ILE A 80 -0.85 4.50 -0.01
N GLU A 81 -1.27 5.44 0.82
CA GLU A 81 -1.93 5.11 2.08
C GLU A 81 -3.43 5.22 1.92
N LEU A 82 -4.14 4.18 2.33
CA LEU A 82 -5.60 4.11 2.25
C LEU A 82 -6.17 3.99 3.65
N GLY A 83 -7.37 4.52 3.82
CA GLY A 83 -8.10 4.40 5.07
C GLY A 83 -9.47 3.81 4.83
N ALA A 84 -10.26 3.72 5.91
CA ALA A 84 -11.60 3.16 5.83
C ALA A 84 -12.49 3.91 4.84
N ASP A 85 -12.32 5.22 4.75
CA ASP A 85 -13.12 6.04 3.83
C ASP A 85 -12.90 5.65 2.37
N ASP A 86 -11.71 5.18 2.03
CA ASP A 86 -11.42 4.79 0.66
C ASP A 86 -12.19 3.53 0.26
N LEU A 87 -12.52 2.68 1.21
CA LEU A 87 -13.27 1.45 0.94
C LEU A 87 -14.74 1.70 0.67
N VAL A 88 -15.25 2.88 1.01
CA VAL A 88 -16.65 3.24 0.77
C VAL A 88 -16.92 3.43 -0.71
N ASN A 89 -15.97 3.99 -1.45
CA ASN A 89 -16.10 4.20 -2.88
C ASN A 89 -15.13 3.30 -3.63
N GLU A 90 -15.54 2.07 -3.88
CA GLU A 90 -14.69 1.05 -4.47
C GLU A 90 -14.22 1.40 -5.87
N LEU A 91 -15.10 1.99 -6.68
CA LEU A 91 -14.75 2.37 -8.05
C LEU A 91 -13.65 3.42 -8.08
N ALA A 92 -13.76 4.42 -7.22
CA ALA A 92 -12.76 5.47 -7.13
C ALA A 92 -11.42 4.91 -6.65
N LEU A 93 -11.46 3.98 -5.70
CA LEU A 93 -10.27 3.35 -5.17
C LEU A 93 -9.54 2.57 -6.27
N VAL A 94 -10.27 1.71 -6.98
CA VAL A 94 -9.69 0.91 -8.05
C VAL A 94 -9.09 1.81 -9.12
N GLU A 95 -9.80 2.87 -9.49
CA GLU A 95 -9.33 3.79 -10.52
C GLU A 95 -8.06 4.53 -10.08
N ARG A 96 -7.99 4.90 -8.82
CA ARG A 96 -6.79 5.54 -8.28
C ARG A 96 -5.57 4.64 -8.39
N ILE A 97 -5.73 3.38 -8.01
CA ILE A 97 -4.63 2.42 -8.09
C ILE A 97 -4.29 2.12 -9.55
N ARG A 98 -5.30 2.01 -10.41
CA ARG A 98 -5.06 1.79 -11.84
C ARG A 98 -4.19 2.90 -12.43
N ARG A 99 -4.51 4.16 -12.13
CA ARG A 99 -3.74 5.30 -12.62
C ARG A 99 -2.31 5.27 -12.09
N ALA A 100 -2.14 4.89 -10.83
CA ALA A 100 -0.81 4.80 -10.24
C ALA A 100 0.02 3.73 -10.92
N LEU A 101 -0.59 2.59 -11.23
CA LEU A 101 0.09 1.51 -11.93
C LEU A 101 0.48 1.92 -13.35
N GLN A 102 -0.42 2.59 -14.06
CA GLN A 102 -0.16 3.03 -15.43
C GLN A 102 1.00 4.03 -15.47
N GLY A 103 1.00 4.97 -14.54
CA GLY A 103 2.08 5.94 -14.47
C GLY A 103 3.44 5.32 -14.20
N ARG A 104 3.47 4.26 -13.39
CA ARG A 104 4.72 3.57 -13.06
C ARG A 104 5.18 2.64 -14.18
N SER A 105 4.23 2.05 -14.88
CA SER A 105 4.53 1.09 -15.94
C SER A 105 5.22 1.73 -17.14
N PHE A 106 5.06 3.02 -17.34
CA PHE A 106 5.66 3.73 -18.46
C PHE A 106 7.04 4.30 -18.15
N SER A 107 7.52 4.16 -16.95
CA SER A 107 8.86 4.60 -16.61
C SER A 107 9.86 3.52 -17.02
N ALA A 108 10.00 3.38 -18.29
CA ALA A 108 10.96 2.44 -18.84
C ALA A 108 12.33 3.07 -18.97
#